data_f5e7671d2ee417b5e51eb54f46d24e84
#
_entry.id   f5e7671d2ee417b5e51eb54f46d24e84
#
_cell.length_a   1.000
_cell.length_b   1.000
_cell.length_c   1.000
_cell.angle_alpha   90.00
_cell.angle_beta   90.00
_cell.angle_gamma   90.00
#
_symmetry.space_group_name_H-M   'P 1'
#
loop_
_entity.id
_entity.type
_entity.pdbx_description
1 polymer ?
#
loop_
_entity_poly.entity_id
_entity_poly.type
_entity_poly.pdbx_seq_one_letter_code
_entity_poly.pdbx_strand_id
1 'polypeptide(L)'
;MTIDMSTTRTDLALESVQAACSGAEAGTISGVRSRERTREGYAVTDIRVEDEDGAQALGKPVGRYVTVDLGPYFRREADYFDRGVRCLAGELAALLPEGPVLAAGLGNRAMT
;
A
#
# COMPACT_ATOMS: atom_id res chain seq x y z
N MET A 1 -26.34 -6.54 -12.54
CA MET A 1 -25.69 -5.23 -12.43
C MET A 1 -24.21 -5.41 -12.38
N THR A 2 -23.53 -4.78 -13.27
CA THR A 2 -22.08 -4.78 -13.22
C THR A 2 -21.65 -3.87 -12.08
N ILE A 3 -20.83 -4.38 -11.17
CA ILE A 3 -20.24 -3.52 -10.16
C ILE A 3 -19.35 -2.54 -10.88
N ASP A 4 -19.70 -1.28 -10.75
CA ASP A 4 -18.86 -0.24 -11.30
C ASP A 4 -17.61 -0.13 -10.45
N MET A 5 -16.49 -0.58 -10.99
CA MET A 5 -15.22 -0.54 -10.28
C MET A 5 -14.79 0.88 -9.92
N SER A 6 -15.35 1.87 -10.60
CA SER A 6 -15.06 3.26 -10.23
C SER A 6 -15.73 3.67 -8.93
N THR A 7 -16.83 3.00 -8.53
CA THR A 7 -17.51 3.28 -7.25
C THR A 7 -16.97 2.46 -6.10
N THR A 8 -16.34 1.33 -6.40
CA THR A 8 -15.72 0.46 -5.41
C THR A 8 -14.22 0.47 -5.53
N ARG A 9 -13.69 1.52 -6.12
CA ARG A 9 -12.27 1.53 -6.39
C ARG A 9 -11.46 1.49 -5.12
N THR A 10 -10.39 0.78 -5.21
CA THR A 10 -9.40 0.68 -4.17
C THR A 10 -8.43 1.85 -4.23
N ASP A 11 -8.05 2.35 -3.07
CA ASP A 11 -7.00 3.34 -2.95
C ASP A 11 -5.64 2.70 -2.69
N LEU A 12 -5.58 1.38 -2.58
CA LEU A 12 -4.33 0.68 -2.34
C LEU A 12 -3.56 0.46 -3.65
N ALA A 13 -2.33 0.95 -3.70
CA ALA A 13 -1.46 0.75 -4.84
C ALA A 13 -1.19 -0.74 -5.10
N LEU A 14 -1.12 -1.55 -4.02
CA LEU A 14 -0.96 -2.99 -4.13
C LEU A 14 -2.06 -3.62 -4.98
N GLU A 15 -3.32 -3.26 -4.73
CA GLU A 15 -4.44 -3.79 -5.50
C GLU A 15 -4.39 -3.33 -6.95
N SER A 16 -3.95 -2.09 -7.19
CA SER A 16 -3.77 -1.57 -8.55
C SER A 16 -2.70 -2.35 -9.30
N VAL A 17 -1.60 -2.70 -8.65
CA VAL A 17 -0.55 -3.52 -9.23
C VAL A 17 -1.08 -4.92 -9.54
N GLN A 18 -1.80 -5.53 -8.62
CA GLN A 18 -2.38 -6.85 -8.82
C GLN A 18 -3.36 -6.86 -9.98
N ALA A 19 -4.20 -5.85 -10.09
CA ALA A 19 -5.15 -5.74 -11.18
C ALA A 19 -4.45 -5.55 -12.53
N ALA A 20 -3.41 -4.72 -12.58
CA ALA A 20 -2.67 -4.46 -13.79
C ALA A 20 -1.86 -5.69 -14.24
N CYS A 21 -1.37 -6.48 -13.29
CA CYS A 21 -0.60 -7.69 -13.59
C CYS A 21 -1.47 -8.87 -13.98
N SER A 22 -2.76 -8.84 -13.75
CA SER A 22 -3.65 -9.98 -14.02
C SER A 22 -3.74 -10.35 -15.50
N GLY A 23 -3.44 -9.42 -16.39
CA GLY A 23 -3.43 -9.66 -17.83
C GLY A 23 -2.05 -9.60 -18.47
N ALA A 24 -1.00 -9.43 -17.69
CA ALA A 24 0.37 -9.31 -18.17
C ALA A 24 1.25 -10.35 -17.50
N GLU A 25 2.45 -10.53 -18.03
CA GLU A 25 3.42 -11.38 -17.37
C GLU A 25 3.68 -10.88 -15.96
N ALA A 26 3.65 -11.83 -15.02
CA ALA A 26 3.68 -11.54 -13.61
C ALA A 26 4.88 -10.67 -13.24
N GLY A 27 4.59 -9.59 -12.58
CA GLY A 27 5.57 -8.84 -11.81
C GLY A 27 6.27 -7.68 -12.50
N THR A 28 5.98 -7.39 -13.78
CA THR A 28 6.70 -6.31 -14.45
C THR A 28 5.74 -5.33 -15.09
N ILE A 29 5.62 -4.16 -14.49
CA ILE A 29 4.94 -3.01 -15.08
C ILE A 29 6.01 -1.94 -15.28
N SER A 30 6.15 -1.46 -16.52
CA SER A 30 7.11 -0.41 -16.81
C SER A 30 6.84 0.83 -15.97
N GLY A 31 7.88 1.36 -15.34
CA GLY A 31 7.76 2.53 -14.48
C GLY A 31 7.22 2.26 -13.08
N VAL A 32 7.05 0.99 -12.71
CA VAL A 32 6.58 0.60 -11.38
C VAL A 32 7.54 -0.40 -10.77
N ARG A 33 7.93 -0.15 -9.54
CA ARG A 33 8.70 -1.11 -8.74
C ARG A 33 7.86 -1.59 -7.58
N SER A 34 7.86 -2.89 -7.35
CA SER A 34 7.19 -3.49 -6.20
C SER A 34 8.20 -4.31 -5.40
N ARG A 35 8.20 -4.12 -4.10
CA ARG A 35 9.10 -4.84 -3.21
C ARG A 35 8.34 -5.27 -1.97
N GLU A 36 8.49 -6.53 -1.60
CA GLU A 36 7.92 -7.07 -0.38
C GLU A 36 9.00 -7.24 0.67
N ARG A 37 8.65 -6.95 1.91
CA ARG A 37 9.53 -7.16 3.06
C ARG A 37 8.70 -7.40 4.31
N THR A 38 9.36 -7.76 5.38
CA THR A 38 8.72 -7.98 6.68
C THR A 38 9.35 -7.05 7.69
N ARG A 39 8.52 -6.37 8.48
CA ARG A 39 8.99 -5.53 9.59
C ARG A 39 8.18 -5.88 10.84
N GLU A 40 8.87 -6.24 11.91
CA GLU A 40 8.22 -6.61 13.18
C GLU A 40 7.16 -7.71 13.02
N GLY A 41 7.38 -8.62 12.08
CA GLY A 41 6.43 -9.70 11.81
C GLY A 41 5.26 -9.33 10.91
N TYR A 42 5.18 -8.07 10.45
CA TYR A 42 4.13 -7.61 9.54
C TYR A 42 4.65 -7.58 8.10
N ALA A 43 3.87 -8.10 7.17
CA ALA A 43 4.19 -8.03 5.76
C ALA A 43 4.00 -6.60 5.24
N VAL A 44 5.00 -6.09 4.57
CA VAL A 44 5.00 -4.72 4.03
C VAL A 44 5.28 -4.79 2.54
N THR A 45 4.41 -4.17 1.76
CA THR A 45 4.60 -4.04 0.31
C THR A 45 4.87 -2.59 -0.02
N ASP A 46 6.03 -2.34 -0.63
CA ASP A 46 6.48 -1.01 -1.02
C ASP A 46 6.39 -0.92 -2.54
N ILE A 47 5.54 -0.02 -3.01
CA ILE A 47 5.33 0.18 -4.44
C ILE A 47 5.77 1.59 -4.79
N ARG A 48 6.61 1.71 -5.81
CA ARG A 48 7.08 2.99 -6.32
C ARG A 48 6.63 3.17 -7.75
N VAL A 49 5.88 4.21 -7.99
CA VAL A 49 5.54 4.68 -9.33
C VAL A 49 6.60 5.71 -9.71
N GLU A 50 7.44 5.36 -10.66
CA GLU A 50 8.66 6.12 -10.93
C GLU A 50 8.51 7.15 -12.05
N ASP A 51 7.57 6.94 -12.97
CA ASP A 51 7.36 7.83 -14.11
C ASP A 51 5.89 7.86 -14.55
N GLU A 52 5.61 8.71 -15.55
CA GLU A 52 4.25 8.86 -16.06
C GLU A 52 3.68 7.59 -16.69
N ASP A 53 4.51 6.77 -17.30
CA ASP A 53 4.04 5.51 -17.88
C ASP A 53 3.52 4.58 -16.78
N GLY A 54 4.26 4.49 -15.67
CA GLY A 54 3.81 3.76 -14.50
C GLY A 54 2.57 4.36 -13.88
N ALA A 55 2.50 5.68 -13.81
CA ALA A 55 1.33 6.39 -13.28
C ALA A 55 0.08 6.09 -14.09
N GLN A 56 0.18 6.09 -15.40
CA GLN A 56 -0.95 5.76 -16.27
C GLN A 56 -1.35 4.29 -16.14
N ALA A 57 -0.37 3.41 -16.06
CA ALA A 57 -0.63 1.97 -15.94
C ALA A 57 -1.38 1.63 -14.65
N LEU A 58 -1.07 2.28 -13.54
CA LEU A 58 -1.70 2.03 -12.25
C LEU A 58 -2.88 2.94 -11.95
N GLY A 59 -3.02 4.05 -12.66
CA GLY A 59 -4.01 5.06 -12.31
C GLY A 59 -3.68 5.78 -11.01
N LYS A 60 -2.40 5.88 -10.66
CA LYS A 60 -1.92 6.56 -9.47
C LYS A 60 -0.74 7.48 -9.80
N PRO A 61 -0.65 8.64 -9.15
CA PRO A 61 0.45 9.56 -9.38
C PRO A 61 1.81 8.95 -9.08
N VAL A 62 2.84 9.51 -9.69
CA VAL A 62 4.22 9.19 -9.35
C VAL A 62 4.42 9.39 -7.84
N GLY A 63 5.01 8.42 -7.18
CA GLY A 63 5.22 8.47 -5.75
C GLY A 63 5.49 7.10 -5.16
N ARG A 64 5.54 7.08 -3.84
CA ARG A 64 5.79 5.86 -3.07
C ARG A 64 4.54 5.50 -2.28
N TYR A 65 4.15 4.25 -2.35
CA TYR A 65 2.96 3.72 -1.69
C TYR A 65 3.36 2.50 -0.88
N VAL A 66 3.05 2.53 0.42
CA VAL A 66 3.40 1.45 1.33
C VAL A 66 2.13 0.84 1.90
N THR A 67 2.00 -0.47 1.79
CA THR A 67 0.88 -1.22 2.34
C THR A 67 1.40 -2.16 3.42
N VAL A 68 0.79 -2.11 4.60
CA VAL A 68 1.10 -3.01 5.71
C VAL A 68 -0.08 -3.95 5.89
N ASP A 69 0.19 -5.25 5.85
CA ASP A 69 -0.83 -6.26 6.13
C ASP A 69 -1.01 -6.37 7.64
N LEU A 70 -2.20 -6.05 8.13
CA LEU A 70 -2.54 -6.06 9.54
C LEU A 70 -3.04 -7.43 10.04
N GLY A 71 -2.81 -8.48 9.29
CA GLY A 71 -3.20 -9.84 9.70
C GLY A 71 -2.77 -10.19 11.13
N PRO A 72 -1.49 -10.01 11.49
CA PRO A 72 -1.05 -10.32 12.86
C PRO A 72 -1.78 -9.53 13.94
N TYR A 73 -2.15 -8.28 13.64
CA TYR A 73 -2.91 -7.44 14.55
C TYR A 73 -4.32 -8.02 14.78
N PHE A 74 -5.01 -8.36 13.70
CA PHE A 74 -6.37 -8.89 13.79
C PHE A 74 -6.41 -10.28 14.42
N ARG A 75 -5.37 -11.08 14.23
CA ARG A 75 -5.26 -12.40 14.88
C ARG A 75 -4.77 -12.32 16.31
N ARG A 76 -4.41 -11.13 16.79
CA ARG A 76 -3.88 -10.89 18.13
C ARG A 76 -2.69 -11.80 18.45
N GLU A 77 -1.77 -11.89 17.53
CA GLU A 77 -0.54 -12.65 17.72
C GLU A 77 0.31 -12.06 18.83
N ALA A 78 1.27 -12.82 19.35
CA ALA A 78 2.08 -12.38 20.47
C ALA A 78 2.71 -11.02 20.20
N ASP A 79 2.57 -10.09 21.15
CA ASP A 79 3.05 -8.71 21.07
C ASP A 79 2.52 -7.94 19.86
N TYR A 80 1.34 -8.30 19.39
CA TYR A 80 0.79 -7.74 18.15
C TYR A 80 0.71 -6.20 18.17
N PHE A 81 0.30 -5.64 19.29
CA PHE A 81 0.14 -4.21 19.39
C PHE A 81 1.49 -3.48 19.35
N ASP A 82 2.42 -3.89 20.20
CA ASP A 82 3.73 -3.23 20.25
C ASP A 82 4.50 -3.40 18.94
N ARG A 83 4.46 -4.59 18.36
CA ARG A 83 5.09 -4.85 17.07
C ARG A 83 4.43 -4.04 15.95
N GLY A 84 3.10 -3.95 15.96
CA GLY A 84 2.37 -3.15 14.97
C GLY A 84 2.72 -1.67 15.06
N VAL A 85 2.81 -1.14 16.27
CA VAL A 85 3.22 0.25 16.49
C VAL A 85 4.63 0.48 15.97
N ARG A 86 5.57 -0.40 16.29
CA ARG A 86 6.95 -0.27 15.80
C ARG A 86 7.04 -0.39 14.28
N CYS A 87 6.25 -1.29 13.69
CA CYS A 87 6.18 -1.42 12.24
C CYS A 87 5.70 -0.13 11.58
N LEU A 88 4.56 0.38 12.03
CA LEU A 88 3.98 1.59 11.46
C LEU A 88 4.86 2.81 11.69
N ALA A 89 5.43 2.93 12.87
CA ALA A 89 6.34 4.05 13.18
C ALA A 89 7.56 4.04 12.26
N GLY A 90 8.14 2.87 12.02
CA GLY A 90 9.29 2.74 11.12
C GLY A 90 8.93 3.05 9.68
N GLU A 91 7.79 2.58 9.20
CA GLU A 91 7.34 2.87 7.84
C GLU A 91 7.00 4.35 7.66
N LEU A 92 6.31 4.94 8.61
CA LEU A 92 5.99 6.37 8.57
C LEU A 92 7.24 7.23 8.60
N ALA A 93 8.20 6.91 9.45
CA ALA A 93 9.46 7.65 9.52
C ALA A 93 10.18 7.67 8.17
N ALA A 94 10.14 6.56 7.43
CA ALA A 94 10.75 6.48 6.11
C ALA A 94 10.02 7.30 5.05
N LEU A 95 8.72 7.55 5.24
CA LEU A 95 7.91 8.32 4.29
C LEU A 95 7.86 9.82 4.58
N LEU A 96 8.15 10.21 5.82
CA LEU A 96 8.00 11.62 6.22
C LEU A 96 9.08 12.48 5.57
N PRO A 97 8.69 13.58 4.92
CA PRO A 97 9.65 14.57 4.45
C PRO A 97 10.14 15.45 5.60
N GLU A 98 11.16 16.23 5.33
CA GLU A 98 11.57 17.29 6.26
C GLU A 98 10.56 18.43 6.21
N GLY A 99 10.34 19.07 7.38
CA GLY A 99 9.46 20.21 7.49
C GLY A 99 8.07 19.86 7.99
N PRO A 100 7.12 20.81 7.87
CA PRO A 100 5.76 20.59 8.35
C PRO A 100 5.08 19.44 7.62
N VAL A 101 4.31 18.65 8.36
CA VAL A 101 3.61 17.47 7.81
C VAL A 101 2.15 17.54 8.21
N LEU A 102 1.28 17.27 7.24
CA LEU A 102 -0.15 17.05 7.49
C LEU A 102 -0.43 15.56 7.42
N ALA A 103 -0.92 14.98 8.49
CA ALA A 103 -1.36 13.59 8.50
C ALA A 103 -2.88 13.54 8.35
N ALA A 104 -3.34 12.77 7.37
CA ALA A 104 -4.76 12.56 7.13
C ALA A 104 -5.08 11.07 7.23
N GLY A 105 -6.00 10.72 8.10
CA GLY A 105 -6.49 9.37 8.24
C GLY A 105 -7.77 9.18 7.44
N LEU A 106 -7.78 8.19 6.55
CA LEU A 106 -8.95 7.83 5.78
C LEU A 106 -9.40 6.44 6.20
N GLY A 107 -10.60 6.35 6.73
CA GLY A 107 -11.15 5.09 7.16
C GLY A 107 -12.13 4.50 6.16
N ASN A 108 -12.33 3.22 6.25
CA ASN A 108 -13.36 2.53 5.50
C ASN A 108 -14.60 2.42 6.38
N ARG A 109 -15.70 2.98 5.94
CA ARG A 109 -16.95 3.01 6.69
C ARG A 109 -17.46 1.62 7.05
N ALA A 110 -17.20 0.63 6.22
CA ALA A 110 -17.62 -0.74 6.47
C ALA A 110 -16.78 -1.42 7.57
N MET A 111 -15.63 -0.87 7.90
CA MET A 111 -14.72 -1.41 8.91
C MET A 111 -14.78 -0.67 10.25
N THR A 112 -15.54 0.39 10.34
CA THR A 112 -15.69 1.18 11.56
C THR A 112 -17.12 1.03 12.21
#